data_a782cc23987abffb7f42f55b9e1b4535
#
_entry.id   a782cc23987abffb7f42f55b9e1b4535
#
_cell.length_a   1.000
_cell.length_b   1.000
_cell.length_c   1.000
_cell.angle_alpha   90.00
_cell.angle_beta   90.00
_cell.angle_gamma   90.00
#
_symmetry.space_group_name_H-M   'P 1'
#
loop_
_entity.id
_entity.type
_entity.pdbx_description
1 polymer ?
#
loop_
_entity_poly.entity_id
_entity_poly.type
_entity_poly.pdbx_seq_one_letter_code
_entity_poly.pdbx_strand_id
1 'polypeptide(L)'
;MELVKTIFDCVKIYKLNSRSDNRGAMTYVYESGIEGMEGFEAKESRIYTMPGKGTFFGIHYTDEKGQMSKLVSVVKGRGMDYVVDLRETSSTYLKWESIELGEDNSLAVLIPAGIGHAFISLEDNTIQIFSINKSGKDGYSKQLNYAEKKIGLKLPVPVTQISDYDLNAPFLKN
;
A
#
# COMPACT_ATOMS: atom_id res chain seq x y z
N MET A 1 3.04 11.31 -13.63
CA MET A 1 3.26 11.15 -12.17
C MET A 1 4.57 11.81 -11.79
N GLU A 2 4.70 12.39 -10.60
CA GLU A 2 5.88 13.09 -10.10
C GLU A 2 6.31 12.47 -8.76
N LEU A 3 7.59 12.11 -8.61
CA LEU A 3 8.15 11.59 -7.36
C LEU A 3 8.24 12.73 -6.33
N VAL A 4 7.55 12.59 -5.18
CA VAL A 4 7.50 13.64 -4.15
C VAL A 4 8.25 13.25 -2.87
N LYS A 5 8.40 11.96 -2.57
CA LYS A 5 9.10 11.50 -1.35
C LYS A 5 9.58 10.06 -1.51
N THR A 6 10.70 9.74 -0.86
CA THR A 6 11.17 8.36 -0.66
C THR A 6 11.25 8.06 0.84
N ILE A 7 10.78 6.87 1.24
CA ILE A 7 10.79 6.34 2.61
C ILE A 7 11.61 5.04 2.60
N PHE A 8 12.43 4.81 3.64
CA PHE A 8 13.28 3.61 3.78
C PHE A 8 14.19 3.34 2.57
N ASP A 9 14.59 4.40 1.84
CA ASP A 9 15.38 4.37 0.61
C ASP A 9 14.78 3.61 -0.58
N CYS A 10 13.54 3.07 -0.44
CA CYS A 10 12.95 2.21 -1.46
C CYS A 10 11.45 2.41 -1.70
N VAL A 11 10.68 2.83 -0.72
CA VAL A 11 9.25 3.14 -0.91
C VAL A 11 9.12 4.53 -1.49
N LYS A 12 8.43 4.67 -2.62
CA LYS A 12 8.32 5.93 -3.34
C LYS A 12 6.88 6.45 -3.35
N ILE A 13 6.71 7.71 -3.03
CA ILE A 13 5.41 8.39 -3.03
C ILE A 13 5.38 9.32 -4.24
N TYR A 14 4.33 9.19 -5.03
CA TYR A 14 4.11 9.97 -6.23
C TYR A 14 2.86 10.84 -6.10
N LYS A 15 2.93 12.03 -6.66
CA LYS A 15 1.75 12.84 -7.00
C LYS A 15 1.23 12.38 -8.35
N LEU A 16 -0.05 12.02 -8.41
CA LEU A 16 -0.70 11.62 -9.65
C LEU A 16 -1.03 12.83 -10.51
N ASN A 17 -0.86 12.72 -11.82
CA ASN A 17 -1.28 13.73 -12.78
C ASN A 17 -2.78 13.63 -13.03
N SER A 18 -3.46 14.77 -12.98
CA SER A 18 -4.87 14.88 -13.31
C SER A 18 -5.09 15.95 -14.37
N ARG A 19 -6.05 15.72 -15.23
CA ARG A 19 -6.58 16.70 -16.19
C ARG A 19 -8.05 16.90 -15.94
N SER A 20 -8.50 18.13 -15.79
CA SER A 20 -9.89 18.46 -15.52
C SER A 20 -10.46 19.41 -16.56
N ASP A 21 -11.75 19.27 -16.86
CA ASP A 21 -12.56 20.19 -17.67
C ASP A 21 -13.99 20.28 -17.08
N ASN A 22 -14.93 20.88 -17.81
CA ASN A 22 -16.32 21.04 -17.37
C ASN A 22 -17.10 19.72 -17.19
N ARG A 23 -16.55 18.58 -17.56
CA ARG A 23 -17.14 17.23 -17.40
C ARG A 23 -16.62 16.52 -16.15
N GLY A 24 -15.48 16.97 -15.57
CA GLY A 24 -14.84 16.34 -14.42
C GLY A 24 -13.33 16.23 -14.56
N ALA A 25 -12.72 15.28 -13.84
CA ALA A 25 -11.29 15.06 -13.84
C ALA A 25 -10.94 13.62 -14.29
N MET A 26 -9.85 13.50 -15.03
CA MET A 26 -9.23 12.23 -15.39
C MET A 26 -7.85 12.16 -14.72
N THR A 27 -7.65 11.17 -13.87
CA THR A 27 -6.40 10.96 -13.14
C THR A 27 -5.66 9.75 -13.69
N TYR A 28 -4.38 9.91 -13.95
CA TYR A 28 -3.50 8.83 -14.39
C TYR A 28 -3.00 8.07 -13.16
N VAL A 29 -3.58 6.91 -12.89
CA VAL A 29 -3.21 6.07 -11.73
C VAL A 29 -1.95 5.24 -11.94
N TYR A 30 -1.53 5.07 -13.19
CA TYR A 30 -0.28 4.45 -13.60
C TYR A 30 0.17 5.01 -14.95
N GLU A 31 1.46 5.26 -15.07
CA GLU A 31 2.15 5.59 -16.32
C GLU A 31 3.48 4.81 -16.34
N SER A 32 3.88 4.30 -17.49
CA SER A 32 5.19 3.66 -17.67
C SER A 32 6.29 4.71 -17.88
N GLY A 33 7.55 4.37 -17.56
CA GLY A 33 8.70 5.24 -17.81
C GLY A 33 8.83 6.41 -16.83
N ILE A 34 8.17 6.36 -15.68
CA ILE A 34 8.27 7.37 -14.64
C ILE A 34 9.57 7.17 -13.85
N GLU A 35 10.26 8.27 -13.54
CA GLU A 35 11.46 8.28 -12.70
C GLU A 35 11.20 7.56 -11.37
N GLY A 36 12.11 6.65 -11.03
CA GLY A 36 12.01 5.86 -9.81
C GLY A 36 11.09 4.66 -9.89
N MET A 37 10.46 4.39 -11.04
CA MET A 37 9.67 3.18 -11.31
C MET A 37 10.41 2.16 -12.19
N GLU A 38 11.73 2.25 -12.26
CA GLU A 38 12.54 1.33 -13.05
C GLU A 38 12.26 -0.12 -12.62
N GLY A 39 11.92 -0.97 -13.58
CA GLY A 39 11.56 -2.37 -13.34
C GLY A 39 10.13 -2.62 -12.82
N PHE A 40 9.33 -1.57 -12.59
CA PHE A 40 7.90 -1.72 -12.33
C PHE A 40 7.11 -1.60 -13.63
N GLU A 41 6.47 -2.69 -14.01
CA GLU A 41 5.52 -2.75 -15.12
C GLU A 41 4.25 -3.43 -14.61
N ALA A 42 3.13 -2.72 -14.62
CA ALA A 42 1.86 -3.26 -14.12
C ALA A 42 1.40 -4.44 -14.99
N LYS A 43 1.31 -5.62 -14.39
CA LYS A 43 0.79 -6.85 -15.03
C LYS A 43 -0.66 -7.12 -14.66
N GLU A 44 -1.08 -6.64 -13.49
CA GLU A 44 -2.42 -6.83 -12.96
C GLU A 44 -2.82 -5.61 -12.12
N SER A 45 -4.06 -5.17 -12.26
CA SER A 45 -4.64 -4.11 -11.42
C SER A 45 -5.92 -4.60 -10.77
N ARG A 46 -6.12 -4.23 -9.51
CA ARG A 46 -7.29 -4.62 -8.71
C ARG A 46 -7.89 -3.41 -8.04
N ILE A 47 -9.21 -3.46 -7.86
CA ILE A 47 -9.97 -2.51 -7.03
C ILE A 47 -10.39 -3.24 -5.77
N TYR A 48 -10.20 -2.58 -4.63
CA TYR A 48 -10.71 -3.02 -3.34
C TYR A 48 -11.72 -2.00 -2.82
N THR A 49 -12.97 -2.41 -2.66
CA THR A 49 -14.06 -1.59 -2.13
C THR A 49 -14.25 -1.91 -0.66
N MET A 50 -14.13 -0.90 0.20
CA MET A 50 -14.24 -1.00 1.66
C MET A 50 -15.54 -0.30 2.08
N PRO A 51 -16.58 -1.05 2.52
CA PRO A 51 -17.89 -0.48 2.78
C PRO A 51 -17.93 0.42 4.02
N GLY A 52 -17.11 0.13 5.02
CA GLY A 52 -17.15 0.83 6.31
C GLY A 52 -15.82 1.43 6.72
N LYS A 53 -15.86 2.56 7.42
CA LYS A 53 -14.74 3.14 8.15
C LYS A 53 -14.16 2.12 9.12
N GLY A 54 -12.82 2.01 9.18
CA GLY A 54 -12.14 1.05 10.01
C GLY A 54 -11.99 -0.34 9.37
N THR A 55 -12.33 -0.49 8.08
CA THR A 55 -11.98 -1.72 7.33
C THR A 55 -10.48 -1.78 7.18
N PHE A 56 -9.88 -2.86 7.69
CA PHE A 56 -8.44 -3.07 7.73
C PHE A 56 -8.03 -4.30 6.93
N PHE A 57 -6.87 -4.22 6.27
CA PHE A 57 -6.16 -5.36 5.72
C PHE A 57 -4.64 -5.20 5.85
N GLY A 58 -3.94 -6.34 5.95
CA GLY A 58 -2.49 -6.40 6.09
C GLY A 58 -2.08 -7.00 7.45
N ILE A 59 -0.81 -7.08 7.73
CA ILE A 59 0.35 -6.62 6.94
C ILE A 59 0.68 -7.70 5.90
N HIS A 60 0.66 -7.34 4.61
CA HIS A 60 1.00 -8.26 3.52
C HIS A 60 2.33 -7.84 2.88
N TYR A 61 3.20 -8.80 2.60
CA TYR A 61 4.48 -8.54 1.97
C TYR A 61 4.95 -9.70 1.08
N THR A 62 5.89 -9.43 0.21
CA THR A 62 6.69 -10.45 -0.45
C THR A 62 8.13 -10.30 0.01
N ASP A 63 8.84 -11.40 0.20
CA ASP A 63 10.27 -11.31 0.44
C ASP A 63 11.02 -10.87 -0.84
N GLU A 64 12.30 -10.57 -0.71
CA GLU A 64 13.12 -10.12 -1.82
C GLU A 64 13.15 -11.12 -3.00
N LYS A 65 13.00 -12.42 -2.72
CA LYS A 65 12.93 -13.48 -3.76
C LYS A 65 11.65 -13.38 -4.59
N GLY A 66 10.55 -12.94 -3.98
CA GLY A 66 9.27 -12.74 -4.65
C GLY A 66 9.29 -11.60 -5.65
N GLN A 67 10.12 -10.57 -5.45
CA GLN A 67 10.31 -9.41 -6.33
C GLN A 67 8.98 -8.77 -6.80
N MET A 68 7.91 -8.92 -6.04
CA MET A 68 6.64 -8.30 -6.36
C MET A 68 6.56 -6.92 -5.71
N SER A 69 6.35 -5.93 -6.53
CA SER A 69 6.07 -4.56 -6.11
C SER A 69 4.62 -4.22 -6.40
N LYS A 70 4.06 -3.30 -5.64
CA LYS A 70 2.70 -2.80 -5.84
C LYS A 70 2.67 -1.27 -5.83
N LEU A 71 1.88 -0.69 -6.71
CA LEU A 71 1.55 0.72 -6.74
C LEU A 71 0.12 0.88 -6.23
N VAL A 72 -0.06 1.63 -5.16
CA VAL A 72 -1.31 1.75 -4.42
C VAL A 72 -1.79 3.19 -4.43
N SER A 73 -3.09 3.42 -4.64
CA SER A 73 -3.73 4.74 -4.56
C SER A 73 -5.18 4.59 -4.09
N VAL A 74 -5.76 5.67 -3.56
CA VAL A 74 -7.19 5.76 -3.22
C VAL A 74 -7.87 6.64 -4.26
N VAL A 75 -8.93 6.11 -4.87
CA VAL A 75 -9.69 6.80 -5.94
C VAL A 75 -11.04 7.34 -5.46
N LYS A 76 -11.46 6.95 -4.25
CA LYS A 76 -12.64 7.48 -3.57
C LYS A 76 -12.47 7.35 -2.05
N GLY A 77 -12.89 8.36 -1.31
CA GLY A 77 -12.76 8.43 0.13
C GLY A 77 -11.31 8.60 0.58
N ARG A 78 -11.00 8.17 1.79
CA ARG A 78 -9.67 8.30 2.40
C ARG A 78 -9.31 7.08 3.22
N GLY A 79 -8.01 6.83 3.33
CA GLY A 79 -7.48 5.80 4.22
C GLY A 79 -6.04 6.07 4.61
N MET A 80 -5.59 5.38 5.66
CA MET A 80 -4.19 5.41 6.10
C MET A 80 -3.49 4.17 5.57
N ASP A 81 -2.51 4.40 4.73
CA ASP A 81 -1.60 3.40 4.18
C ASP A 81 -0.39 3.27 5.10
N TYR A 82 0.05 2.04 5.36
CA TYR A 82 1.20 1.74 6.21
C TYR A 82 2.23 0.96 5.44
N VAL A 83 3.47 1.40 5.55
CA VAL A 83 4.63 0.68 5.05
C VAL A 83 5.53 0.30 6.21
N VAL A 84 5.94 -0.96 6.27
CA VAL A 84 6.78 -1.53 7.35
C VAL A 84 8.02 -2.12 6.72
N ASP A 85 9.20 -1.69 7.13
CA ASP A 85 10.45 -2.29 6.64
C ASP A 85 10.67 -3.67 7.28
N LEU A 86 10.52 -4.72 6.49
CA LEU A 86 10.70 -6.11 6.91
C LEU A 86 12.01 -6.73 6.38
N ARG A 87 12.91 -5.92 5.81
CA ARG A 87 14.24 -6.34 5.36
C ARG A 87 15.17 -6.46 6.55
N GLU A 88 15.52 -7.68 6.92
CA GLU A 88 16.31 -7.97 8.15
C GLU A 88 17.67 -7.27 8.19
N THR A 89 18.26 -6.97 7.03
CA THR A 89 19.57 -6.29 6.92
C THR A 89 19.46 -4.76 6.88
N SER A 90 18.24 -4.22 6.86
CA SER A 90 18.01 -2.77 6.79
C SER A 90 18.26 -2.08 8.13
N SER A 91 18.82 -0.87 8.10
CA SER A 91 18.93 0.01 9.28
C SER A 91 17.59 0.50 9.82
N THR A 92 16.53 0.32 9.03
CA THR A 92 15.14 0.67 9.38
C THR A 92 14.27 -0.56 9.62
N TYR A 93 14.87 -1.75 9.80
CA TYR A 93 14.13 -2.98 10.09
C TYR A 93 13.12 -2.80 11.22
N LEU A 94 11.88 -3.25 11.00
CA LEU A 94 10.69 -3.12 11.86
C LEU A 94 10.18 -1.69 12.09
N LYS A 95 10.80 -0.67 11.50
CA LYS A 95 10.22 0.68 11.50
C LYS A 95 9.07 0.76 10.48
N TRP A 96 8.13 1.63 10.78
CA TRP A 96 6.99 1.89 9.92
C TRP A 96 6.75 3.37 9.72
N GLU A 97 6.13 3.70 8.60
CA GLU A 97 5.62 5.02 8.25
C GLU A 97 4.18 4.90 7.79
N SER A 98 3.41 5.97 7.93
CA SER A 98 2.05 6.03 7.44
C SER A 98 1.87 7.19 6.46
N ILE A 99 1.04 6.96 5.45
CA ILE A 99 0.71 7.91 4.41
C ILE A 99 -0.81 7.97 4.29
N GLU A 100 -1.41 9.13 4.47
CA GLU A 100 -2.83 9.31 4.16
C GLU A 100 -3.01 9.36 2.64
N LEU A 101 -3.82 8.45 2.10
CA LEU A 101 -4.23 8.40 0.71
C LEU A 101 -5.71 8.77 0.60
N GLY A 102 -6.04 9.59 -0.37
CA GLY A 102 -7.42 10.03 -0.59
C GLY A 102 -7.62 10.60 -1.99
N GLU A 103 -8.88 10.68 -2.40
CA GLU A 103 -9.27 11.28 -3.68
C GLU A 103 -8.81 12.72 -3.81
N ASP A 104 -8.77 13.47 -2.69
CA ASP A 104 -8.40 14.89 -2.68
C ASP A 104 -6.89 15.11 -2.82
N ASN A 105 -6.05 14.17 -2.34
CA ASN A 105 -4.61 14.36 -2.35
C ASN A 105 -3.91 13.73 -3.55
N SER A 106 -4.59 12.85 -4.29
CA SER A 106 -4.09 12.22 -5.52
C SER A 106 -2.67 11.67 -5.37
N LEU A 107 -2.40 10.95 -4.27
CA LEU A 107 -1.12 10.29 -4.04
C LEU A 107 -1.15 8.82 -4.43
N ALA A 108 -0.01 8.31 -4.84
CA ALA A 108 0.22 6.87 -5.00
C ALA A 108 1.53 6.46 -4.30
N VAL A 109 1.56 5.24 -3.78
CA VAL A 109 2.72 4.67 -3.08
C VAL A 109 3.21 3.44 -3.84
N LEU A 110 4.46 3.46 -4.29
CA LEU A 110 5.14 2.29 -4.84
C LEU A 110 5.87 1.56 -3.71
N ILE A 111 5.42 0.35 -3.45
CA ILE A 111 5.86 -0.50 -2.34
C ILE A 111 6.61 -1.70 -2.93
N PRO A 112 7.95 -1.77 -2.78
CA PRO A 112 8.74 -2.89 -3.29
C PRO A 112 8.65 -4.14 -2.41
N ALA A 113 9.21 -5.24 -2.90
CA ALA A 113 9.45 -6.45 -2.12
C ALA A 113 10.27 -6.14 -0.85
N GLY A 114 10.06 -6.90 0.23
CA GLY A 114 10.68 -6.69 1.53
C GLY A 114 9.98 -5.66 2.41
N ILE A 115 9.02 -4.91 1.85
CA ILE A 115 8.21 -3.93 2.61
C ILE A 115 6.82 -4.50 2.87
N GLY A 116 6.43 -4.53 4.14
CA GLY A 116 5.08 -4.86 4.58
C GLY A 116 4.11 -3.73 4.27
N HIS A 117 2.92 -4.08 3.85
CA HIS A 117 1.86 -3.14 3.50
C HIS A 117 0.57 -3.45 4.27
N ALA A 118 0.01 -2.43 4.90
CA ALA A 118 -1.31 -2.48 5.50
C ALA A 118 -2.10 -1.20 5.19
N PHE A 119 -3.41 -1.28 5.31
CA PHE A 119 -4.30 -0.15 5.04
C PHE A 119 -5.50 -0.19 5.98
N ILE A 120 -5.96 0.99 6.41
CA ILE A 120 -7.22 1.16 7.13
C ILE A 120 -8.03 2.28 6.51
N SER A 121 -9.31 2.02 6.18
CA SER A 121 -10.22 3.04 5.67
C SER A 121 -10.57 4.07 6.77
N LEU A 122 -10.54 5.35 6.43
CA LEU A 122 -10.93 6.47 7.30
C LEU A 122 -12.35 6.95 7.04
N GLU A 123 -12.95 6.50 5.95
CA GLU A 123 -14.30 6.85 5.51
C GLU A 123 -15.06 5.62 5.01
N ASP A 124 -16.38 5.69 5.03
CA ASP A 124 -17.23 4.68 4.42
C ASP A 124 -17.10 4.73 2.89
N ASN A 125 -17.29 3.58 2.24
CA ASN A 125 -17.22 3.43 0.79
C ASN A 125 -15.87 3.88 0.18
N THR A 126 -14.77 3.72 0.93
CA THR A 126 -13.42 3.95 0.41
C THR A 126 -13.08 2.95 -0.68
N ILE A 127 -12.52 3.43 -1.79
CA ILE A 127 -12.10 2.60 -2.93
C ILE A 127 -10.61 2.80 -3.16
N GLN A 128 -9.85 1.72 -2.98
CA GLN A 128 -8.43 1.64 -3.29
C GLN A 128 -8.23 0.93 -4.63
N ILE A 129 -7.32 1.45 -5.44
CA ILE A 129 -6.78 0.74 -6.61
C ILE A 129 -5.33 0.39 -6.34
N PHE A 130 -4.91 -0.80 -6.73
CA PHE A 130 -3.50 -1.17 -6.73
C PHE A 130 -3.13 -1.99 -7.95
N SER A 131 -1.93 -1.74 -8.46
CA SER A 131 -1.32 -2.46 -9.56
C SER A 131 -0.11 -3.22 -9.07
N ILE A 132 0.12 -4.42 -9.60
CA ILE A 132 1.26 -5.28 -9.26
C ILE A 132 2.05 -5.62 -10.53
N ASN A 133 3.37 -5.76 -10.39
CA ASN A 133 4.28 -6.08 -11.49
C ASN A 133 4.44 -7.58 -11.75
N LYS A 134 3.75 -8.43 -10.98
CA LYS A 134 3.69 -9.89 -11.18
C LYS A 134 2.24 -10.34 -11.11
N SER A 135 1.92 -11.43 -11.79
CA SER A 135 0.59 -12.05 -11.65
C SER A 135 0.39 -12.50 -10.20
N GLY A 136 -0.82 -12.28 -9.68
CA GLY A 136 -1.19 -12.77 -8.35
C GLY A 136 -1.13 -14.30 -8.21
N LYS A 137 -1.07 -15.02 -9.34
CA LYS A 137 -0.85 -16.49 -9.37
C LYS A 137 0.61 -16.86 -9.11
N ASP A 138 1.55 -15.95 -9.40
CA ASP A 138 2.99 -16.16 -9.29
C ASP A 138 3.57 -15.56 -7.99
N GLY A 139 2.71 -14.85 -7.23
CA GLY A 139 3.14 -14.09 -6.05
C GLY A 139 3.05 -14.89 -4.76
N TYR A 140 4.17 -15.03 -4.07
CA TYR A 140 4.22 -15.47 -2.68
C TYR A 140 3.92 -14.27 -1.77
N SER A 141 2.63 -14.02 -1.48
CA SER A 141 2.27 -13.07 -0.44
C SER A 141 2.44 -13.75 0.92
N LYS A 142 3.28 -13.18 1.75
CA LYS A 142 3.39 -13.48 3.18
C LYS A 142 2.54 -12.50 3.97
N GLN A 143 2.23 -12.87 5.20
CA GLN A 143 1.48 -12.03 6.11
C GLN A 143 2.12 -11.97 7.48
N LEU A 144 1.86 -10.89 8.18
CA LEU A 144 2.27 -10.64 9.54
C LEU A 144 1.12 -10.00 10.31
N ASN A 145 0.93 -10.39 11.57
CA ASN A 145 -0.15 -9.85 12.38
C ASN A 145 0.09 -8.35 12.65
N TYR A 146 -0.92 -7.53 12.42
CA TYR A 146 -0.84 -6.07 12.63
C TYR A 146 -0.65 -5.68 14.10
N ALA A 147 -1.01 -6.59 15.05
CA ALA A 147 -0.80 -6.40 16.47
C ALA A 147 0.61 -6.81 16.95
N GLU A 148 1.56 -7.06 16.03
CA GLU A 148 2.95 -7.38 16.36
C GLU A 148 3.58 -6.27 17.20
N LYS A 149 3.93 -6.60 18.44
CA LYS A 149 4.43 -5.62 19.43
C LYS A 149 5.78 -5.02 19.05
N LYS A 150 6.63 -5.79 18.35
CA LYS A 150 7.94 -5.30 17.89
C LYS A 150 7.81 -4.21 16.83
N ILE A 151 6.71 -4.19 16.08
CA ILE A 151 6.36 -3.14 15.10
C ILE A 151 5.59 -2.02 15.78
N GLY A 152 4.57 -2.37 16.60
CA GLY A 152 3.79 -1.41 17.36
C GLY A 152 3.01 -0.42 16.50
N LEU A 153 2.35 -0.89 15.45
CA LEU A 153 1.50 -0.05 14.60
C LEU A 153 0.49 0.73 15.42
N LYS A 154 0.34 2.03 15.10
CA LYS A 154 -0.68 2.89 15.71
C LYS A 154 -1.74 3.21 14.67
N LEU A 155 -2.95 2.72 14.89
CA LEU A 155 -4.08 2.96 13.99
C LEU A 155 -4.85 4.21 14.43
N PRO A 156 -5.27 5.10 13.49
CA PRO A 156 -5.96 6.35 13.82
C PRO A 156 -7.42 6.13 14.22
N VAL A 157 -7.98 4.97 13.87
CA VAL A 157 -9.36 4.57 14.20
C VAL A 157 -9.37 3.09 14.61
N PRO A 158 -10.38 2.63 15.37
CA PRO A 158 -10.55 1.21 15.67
C PRO A 158 -10.76 0.38 14.39
N VAL A 159 -10.26 -0.85 14.39
CA VAL A 159 -10.56 -1.85 13.36
C VAL A 159 -11.99 -2.32 13.56
N THR A 160 -12.86 -2.13 12.57
CA THR A 160 -14.27 -2.53 12.59
C THR A 160 -14.55 -3.76 11.73
N GLN A 161 -13.73 -3.95 10.68
CA GLN A 161 -13.82 -5.07 9.76
C GLN A 161 -12.41 -5.53 9.39
N ILE A 162 -12.16 -6.83 9.53
CA ILE A 162 -10.90 -7.49 9.18
C ILE A 162 -11.20 -8.92 8.75
N SER A 163 -10.45 -9.46 7.80
CA SER A 163 -10.60 -10.86 7.39
C SER A 163 -10.04 -11.81 8.45
N ASP A 164 -10.59 -13.04 8.51
CA ASP A 164 -10.02 -14.10 9.35
C ASP A 164 -8.57 -14.41 8.96
N TYR A 165 -8.24 -14.24 7.69
CA TYR A 165 -6.88 -14.39 7.17
C TYR A 165 -5.90 -13.40 7.81
N ASP A 166 -6.26 -12.13 7.92
CA ASP A 166 -5.42 -11.10 8.53
C ASP A 166 -5.44 -11.14 10.06
N LEU A 167 -6.61 -11.44 10.65
CA LEU A 167 -6.76 -11.56 12.09
C LEU A 167 -5.88 -12.69 12.67
N ASN A 168 -5.78 -13.81 11.94
CA ASN A 168 -5.01 -14.99 12.34
C ASN A 168 -3.60 -15.02 11.72
N ALA A 169 -3.12 -13.91 11.17
CA ALA A 169 -1.77 -13.80 10.63
C ALA A 169 -0.70 -14.12 11.71
N PRO A 170 0.42 -14.75 11.35
CA PRO A 170 1.47 -15.09 12.31
C PRO A 170 2.14 -13.85 12.88
N PHE A 171 2.66 -13.96 14.11
CA PHE A 171 3.59 -12.99 14.69
C PHE A 171 5.03 -13.31 14.27
N LEU A 172 5.92 -12.34 14.44
CA LEU A 172 7.35 -12.56 14.23
C LEU A 172 7.84 -13.68 15.17
N LYS A 173 8.68 -14.55 14.63
CA LYS A 173 9.37 -15.55 15.46
C LYS A 173 10.35 -14.82 16.39
N ASN A 174 10.45 -15.34 17.62
CA ASN A 174 11.43 -14.86 18.60
C ASN A 174 12.85 -15.21 18.16
#